data_90c20f6e26928456dbf5b697c2c3234b
#
_entry.id   90c20f6e26928456dbf5b697c2c3234b
#
_cell.length_a   1.000
_cell.length_b   1.000
_cell.length_c   1.000
_cell.angle_alpha   90.00
_cell.angle_beta   90.00
_cell.angle_gamma   90.00
#
_symmetry.space_group_name_H-M   'P 1'
#
loop_
_entity.id
_entity.type
_entity.pdbx_description
1 polymer ?
#
loop_
_entity_poly.entity_id
_entity_poly.type
_entity_poly.pdbx_seq_one_letter_code
_entity_poly.pdbx_strand_id
1 'polypeptide(L)'
;MYIIRKAVEYFKPKINRAYMNEALKKLTEKEKKIFLEMSDYDKFHSLEVYKKIKKTELKNNEKYSKLALLHDCGKENVSIITRVLHKLGFKTQLRNHAQRSFEKLEKVDEEVAILAKNHHNRDYSQEMDAFQECDDES
;
A
#
# COMPACT_ATOMS: atom_id res chain seq x y z
N MET A 1 -0.95 -20.40 9.53
CA MET A 1 0.33 -20.21 8.86
C MET A 1 0.28 -18.99 7.95
N TYR A 2 1.34 -18.17 7.95
CA TYR A 2 1.35 -16.88 7.26
C TYR A 2 1.13 -17.01 5.74
N ILE A 3 1.84 -17.94 5.09
CA ILE A 3 1.77 -18.12 3.63
C ILE A 3 0.36 -18.52 3.19
N ILE A 4 -0.24 -19.46 3.91
CA ILE A 4 -1.60 -19.94 3.59
C ILE A 4 -2.61 -18.81 3.80
N ARG A 5 -2.48 -18.06 4.90
CA ARG A 5 -3.36 -16.92 5.17
C ARG A 5 -3.26 -15.87 4.06
N LYS A 6 -2.05 -15.54 3.62
CA LYS A 6 -1.85 -14.57 2.54
C LYS A 6 -2.42 -15.07 1.21
N ALA A 7 -2.31 -16.36 0.94
CA ALA A 7 -2.89 -16.95 -0.26
C ALA A 7 -4.42 -16.84 -0.24
N VAL A 8 -5.05 -17.12 0.90
CA VAL A 8 -6.50 -16.99 1.04
C VAL A 8 -6.93 -15.53 0.87
N GLU A 9 -6.21 -14.60 1.50
CA GLU A 9 -6.49 -13.16 1.36
C GLU A 9 -6.39 -12.70 -0.09
N TYR A 10 -5.41 -13.23 -0.83
CA TYR A 10 -5.22 -12.88 -2.23
C TYR A 10 -6.41 -13.29 -3.10
N PHE A 11 -6.92 -14.52 -2.90
CA PHE A 11 -8.03 -15.04 -3.69
C PHE A 11 -9.39 -14.52 -3.25
N LYS A 12 -9.56 -14.23 -1.96
CA LYS A 12 -10.85 -13.81 -1.39
C LYS A 12 -10.66 -12.64 -0.44
N PRO A 13 -10.17 -11.48 -0.95
CA PRO A 13 -10.02 -10.31 -0.08
C PRO A 13 -11.40 -9.84 0.38
N LYS A 14 -11.53 -9.58 1.68
CA LYS A 14 -12.79 -9.13 2.27
C LYS A 14 -12.78 -7.61 2.40
N ILE A 15 -13.10 -6.93 1.31
CA ILE A 15 -13.16 -5.48 1.30
C ILE A 15 -14.52 -5.02 1.83
N ASN A 16 -14.48 -4.24 2.91
CA ASN A 16 -15.66 -3.55 3.40
C ASN A 16 -15.87 -2.30 2.54
N ARG A 17 -16.89 -2.32 1.70
CA ARG A 17 -17.11 -1.23 0.74
C ARG A 17 -17.44 0.09 1.41
N ALA A 18 -18.20 0.07 2.52
CA ALA A 18 -18.50 1.30 3.25
C ALA A 18 -17.22 1.93 3.81
N TYR A 19 -16.34 1.12 4.37
CA TYR A 19 -15.06 1.59 4.88
C TYR A 19 -14.18 2.12 3.75
N MET A 20 -14.12 1.40 2.64
CA MET A 20 -13.37 1.85 1.46
C MET A 20 -13.86 3.21 0.98
N ASN A 21 -15.17 3.38 0.86
CA ASN A 21 -15.73 4.65 0.39
C ASN A 21 -15.38 5.80 1.33
N GLU A 22 -15.39 5.56 2.64
CA GLU A 22 -14.97 6.58 3.62
C GLU A 22 -13.48 6.92 3.46
N ALA A 23 -12.63 5.90 3.33
CA ALA A 23 -11.19 6.11 3.15
C ALA A 23 -10.91 6.90 1.87
N LEU A 24 -11.63 6.61 0.78
CA LEU A 24 -11.42 7.28 -0.50
C LEU A 24 -11.76 8.76 -0.48
N LYS A 25 -12.51 9.23 0.52
CA LYS A 25 -12.76 10.67 0.68
C LYS A 25 -11.48 11.46 0.97
N LYS A 26 -10.42 10.81 1.42
CA LYS A 26 -9.10 11.43 1.61
C LYS A 26 -8.37 11.70 0.30
N LEU A 27 -8.80 11.12 -0.80
CA LEU A 27 -8.13 11.19 -2.08
C LEU A 27 -8.81 12.15 -3.04
N THR A 28 -8.01 12.79 -3.91
CA THR A 28 -8.55 13.54 -5.04
C THR A 28 -9.12 12.57 -6.07
N GLU A 29 -9.83 13.08 -7.07
CA GLU A 29 -10.39 12.21 -8.11
C GLU A 29 -9.31 11.44 -8.87
N LYS A 30 -8.18 12.08 -9.16
CA LYS A 30 -7.05 11.41 -9.82
C LYS A 30 -6.45 10.31 -8.96
N GLU A 31 -6.31 10.58 -7.66
CA GLU A 31 -5.78 9.61 -6.71
C GLU A 31 -6.73 8.42 -6.53
N LYS A 32 -8.04 8.68 -6.48
CA LYS A 32 -9.05 7.61 -6.43
C LYS A 32 -8.94 6.69 -7.64
N LYS A 33 -8.74 7.26 -8.82
CA LYS A 33 -8.59 6.45 -10.04
C LYS A 33 -7.40 5.52 -9.91
N ILE A 34 -6.27 6.02 -9.42
CA ILE A 34 -5.08 5.22 -9.22
C ILE A 34 -5.35 4.08 -8.24
N PHE A 35 -6.02 4.37 -7.11
CA PHE A 35 -6.40 3.36 -6.14
C PHE A 35 -7.30 2.29 -6.76
N LEU A 36 -8.33 2.71 -7.49
CA LEU A 36 -9.32 1.79 -8.06
C LEU A 36 -8.75 0.90 -9.15
N GLU A 37 -7.62 1.28 -9.75
CA GLU A 37 -6.93 0.45 -10.74
C GLU A 37 -6.09 -0.67 -10.14
N MET A 38 -5.86 -0.64 -8.83
CA MET A 38 -5.10 -1.70 -8.16
C MET A 38 -5.90 -3.01 -8.12
N SER A 39 -5.21 -4.12 -7.92
CA SER A 39 -5.88 -5.41 -7.74
C SER A 39 -6.69 -5.39 -6.43
N ASP A 40 -7.68 -6.29 -6.33
CA ASP A 40 -8.49 -6.38 -5.13
C ASP A 40 -7.65 -6.67 -3.89
N TYR A 41 -6.63 -7.52 -4.02
CA TYR A 41 -5.72 -7.80 -2.91
C TYR A 41 -4.96 -6.53 -2.48
N ASP A 42 -4.44 -5.78 -3.42
CA ASP A 42 -3.69 -4.57 -3.11
C ASP A 42 -4.59 -3.50 -2.47
N LYS A 43 -5.83 -3.37 -2.94
CA LYS A 43 -6.82 -2.50 -2.30
C LYS A 43 -7.07 -2.93 -0.86
N PHE A 44 -7.28 -4.24 -0.65
CA PHE A 44 -7.51 -4.81 0.69
C PHE A 44 -6.33 -4.50 1.61
N HIS A 45 -5.12 -4.81 1.16
CA HIS A 45 -3.91 -4.56 1.94
C HIS A 45 -3.75 -3.07 2.29
N SER A 46 -3.95 -2.20 1.31
CA SER A 46 -3.83 -0.76 1.50
C SER A 46 -4.85 -0.24 2.53
N LEU A 47 -6.08 -0.76 2.50
CA LEU A 47 -7.09 -0.41 3.49
C LEU A 47 -6.72 -0.91 4.88
N GLU A 48 -6.10 -2.08 4.99
CA GLU A 48 -5.62 -2.59 6.28
C GLU A 48 -4.51 -1.72 6.85
N VAL A 49 -3.57 -1.29 6.01
CA VAL A 49 -2.51 -0.37 6.42
C VAL A 49 -3.11 0.97 6.88
N TYR A 50 -4.05 1.51 6.12
CA TYR A 50 -4.74 2.75 6.45
C TYR A 50 -5.44 2.64 7.81
N LYS A 51 -6.13 1.53 8.05
CA LYS A 51 -6.82 1.27 9.31
C LYS A 51 -5.85 1.25 10.49
N LYS A 52 -4.69 0.64 10.33
CA LYS A 52 -3.66 0.59 11.37
C LYS A 52 -3.04 1.96 11.64
N ILE A 53 -2.77 2.73 10.58
CA ILE A 53 -2.24 4.09 10.72
C ILE A 53 -3.15 4.97 11.57
N LYS A 54 -4.47 4.81 11.44
CA LYS A 54 -5.45 5.56 12.22
C LYS A 54 -5.33 5.33 13.72
N LYS A 55 -4.63 4.29 14.15
CA LYS A 55 -4.40 3.96 15.56
C LYS A 55 -3.01 4.41 16.05
N THR A 56 -2.28 5.15 15.24
CA THR A 56 -0.92 5.60 15.56
C THR A 56 -0.86 7.14 15.58
N GLU A 57 0.32 7.67 15.89
CA GLU A 57 0.59 9.10 15.83
C GLU A 57 0.45 9.67 14.41
N LEU A 58 0.38 8.82 13.38
CA LEU A 58 0.18 9.25 12.01
C LEU A 58 -1.28 9.50 11.65
N LYS A 59 -2.21 9.28 12.56
CA LYS A 59 -3.66 9.35 12.30
C LYS A 59 -4.12 10.65 11.66
N ASN A 60 -3.49 11.76 11.99
CA ASN A 60 -3.84 13.09 11.45
C ASN A 60 -2.85 13.58 10.39
N ASN A 61 -1.92 12.71 9.95
CA ASN A 61 -0.94 13.07 8.93
C ASN A 61 -1.54 12.77 7.55
N GLU A 62 -1.94 13.83 6.83
CA GLU A 62 -2.60 13.69 5.52
C GLU A 62 -1.73 12.95 4.51
N LYS A 63 -0.43 13.23 4.47
CA LYS A 63 0.47 12.60 3.48
C LYS A 63 0.63 11.12 3.75
N TYR A 64 0.75 10.71 5.00
CA TYR A 64 0.87 9.29 5.35
C TYR A 64 -0.47 8.56 5.22
N SER A 65 -1.60 9.25 5.40
CA SER A 65 -2.91 8.67 5.10
C SER A 65 -3.03 8.32 3.63
N LYS A 66 -2.62 9.24 2.74
CA LYS A 66 -2.60 8.97 1.30
C LYS A 66 -1.58 7.90 0.94
N LEU A 67 -0.42 7.92 1.58
CA LEU A 67 0.61 6.89 1.37
C LEU A 67 0.05 5.50 1.69
N ALA A 68 -0.68 5.36 2.79
CA ALA A 68 -1.28 4.08 3.17
C ALA A 68 -2.16 3.53 2.06
N LEU A 69 -2.95 4.39 1.43
CA LEU A 69 -3.88 3.98 0.37
C LEU A 69 -3.19 3.74 -0.97
N LEU A 70 -2.05 4.39 -1.23
CA LEU A 70 -1.47 4.43 -2.58
C LEU A 70 -0.07 3.82 -2.68
N HIS A 71 0.56 3.43 -1.56
CA HIS A 71 1.97 3.03 -1.59
C HIS A 71 2.30 1.87 -2.51
N ASP A 72 1.36 0.98 -2.74
CA ASP A 72 1.54 -0.20 -3.57
C ASP A 72 0.92 -0.07 -4.96
N CYS A 73 0.55 1.13 -5.38
CA CYS A 73 -0.10 1.33 -6.67
C CYS A 73 0.78 0.96 -7.86
N GLY A 74 2.08 0.84 -7.65
CA GLY A 74 3.02 0.41 -8.69
C GLY A 74 3.14 -1.10 -8.88
N LYS A 75 2.45 -1.89 -8.07
CA LYS A 75 2.47 -3.34 -8.24
C LYS A 75 1.65 -3.70 -9.48
N GLU A 76 2.28 -4.52 -10.34
CA GLU A 76 1.62 -5.01 -11.55
C GLU A 76 0.82 -6.27 -11.21
N ASN A 77 0.03 -6.74 -12.20
CA ASN A 77 -0.67 -8.01 -12.07
C ASN A 77 0.35 -9.15 -12.06
N VAL A 78 0.62 -9.68 -10.90
CA VAL A 78 1.54 -10.80 -10.71
C VAL A 78 0.80 -11.95 -10.06
N SER A 79 1.28 -13.17 -10.32
CA SER A 79 0.67 -14.37 -9.75
C SER A 79 0.84 -14.38 -8.23
N ILE A 80 -0.04 -15.14 -7.56
CA ILE A 80 0.07 -15.33 -6.12
C ILE A 80 1.41 -15.98 -5.74
N ILE A 81 1.90 -16.88 -6.59
CA ILE A 81 3.19 -17.54 -6.36
C ILE A 81 4.32 -16.52 -6.33
N THR A 82 4.32 -15.57 -7.27
CA THR A 82 5.32 -14.49 -7.32
C THR A 82 5.27 -13.64 -6.05
N ARG A 83 4.07 -13.28 -5.58
CA ARG A 83 3.91 -12.48 -4.36
C ARG A 83 4.41 -13.21 -3.12
N VAL A 84 4.11 -14.49 -3.01
CA VAL A 84 4.58 -15.33 -1.90
C VAL A 84 6.10 -15.44 -1.92
N LEU A 85 6.70 -15.68 -3.09
CA LEU A 85 8.14 -15.78 -3.23
C LEU A 85 8.84 -14.48 -2.84
N HIS A 86 8.26 -13.34 -3.23
CA HIS A 86 8.82 -12.04 -2.86
C HIS A 86 8.81 -11.85 -1.34
N LYS A 87 7.73 -12.22 -0.67
CA LYS A 87 7.63 -12.14 0.80
C LYS A 87 8.65 -13.06 1.50
N LEU A 88 9.04 -14.15 0.86
CA LEU A 88 10.05 -15.07 1.38
C LEU A 88 11.49 -14.62 1.08
N GLY A 89 11.67 -13.46 0.44
CA GLY A 89 12.98 -12.90 0.16
C GLY A 89 13.56 -13.25 -1.20
N PHE A 90 12.83 -13.96 -2.05
CA PHE A 90 13.29 -14.25 -3.41
C PHE A 90 13.18 -13.02 -4.29
N LYS A 91 14.12 -12.86 -5.22
CA LYS A 91 14.08 -11.76 -6.19
C LYS A 91 12.97 -12.01 -7.19
N THR A 92 12.06 -11.04 -7.32
CA THR A 92 10.92 -11.14 -8.23
C THR A 92 10.69 -9.79 -8.92
N GLN A 93 9.72 -9.78 -9.85
CA GLN A 93 9.33 -8.55 -10.53
C GLN A 93 8.67 -7.50 -9.62
N LEU A 94 8.30 -7.87 -8.37
CA LEU A 94 7.80 -6.91 -7.38
C LEU A 94 8.91 -6.01 -6.82
N ARG A 95 10.16 -6.33 -7.12
CA ARG A 95 11.32 -5.65 -6.59
C ARG A 95 11.31 -4.13 -6.82
N ASN A 96 10.77 -3.68 -7.96
CA ASN A 96 10.77 -2.28 -8.35
C ASN A 96 9.41 -1.60 -8.17
N HIS A 97 8.50 -2.19 -7.37
CA HIS A 97 7.16 -1.61 -7.25
C HIS A 97 7.16 -0.23 -6.61
N ALA A 98 8.09 0.04 -5.70
CA ALA A 98 8.21 1.36 -5.07
C ALA A 98 8.52 2.45 -6.09
N GLN A 99 9.45 2.18 -7.02
CA GLN A 99 9.78 3.10 -8.10
C GLN A 99 8.60 3.30 -9.04
N ARG A 100 7.88 2.23 -9.37
CA ARG A 100 6.68 2.32 -10.20
C ARG A 100 5.56 3.11 -9.52
N SER A 101 5.42 2.97 -8.20
CA SER A 101 4.47 3.78 -7.44
C SER A 101 4.84 5.27 -7.52
N PHE A 102 6.13 5.59 -7.39
CA PHE A 102 6.61 6.96 -7.56
C PHE A 102 6.20 7.51 -8.92
N GLU A 103 6.47 6.76 -9.99
CA GLU A 103 6.17 7.21 -11.35
C GLU A 103 4.68 7.48 -11.57
N LYS A 104 3.81 6.66 -10.97
CA LYS A 104 2.36 6.87 -11.07
C LYS A 104 1.88 8.08 -10.28
N LEU A 105 2.54 8.40 -9.19
CA LEU A 105 2.09 9.44 -8.25
C LEU A 105 2.75 10.80 -8.45
N GLU A 106 3.91 10.87 -9.12
CA GLU A 106 4.69 12.11 -9.16
C GLU A 106 3.94 13.28 -9.78
N LYS A 107 3.05 13.04 -10.73
CA LYS A 107 2.26 14.08 -11.39
C LYS A 107 0.96 14.40 -10.67
N VAL A 108 0.65 13.66 -9.62
CA VAL A 108 -0.60 13.80 -8.87
C VAL A 108 -0.33 14.42 -7.52
N ASP A 109 0.66 13.91 -6.80
CA ASP A 109 1.10 14.44 -5.51
C ASP A 109 2.57 14.05 -5.33
N GLU A 110 3.47 15.00 -5.58
CA GLU A 110 4.91 14.75 -5.54
C GLU A 110 5.40 14.31 -4.17
N GLU A 111 4.87 14.90 -3.09
CA GLU A 111 5.28 14.51 -1.73
C GLU A 111 4.92 13.07 -1.43
N VAL A 112 3.71 12.65 -1.76
CA VAL A 112 3.27 11.26 -1.58
C VAL A 112 4.06 10.34 -2.49
N ALA A 113 4.38 10.78 -3.70
CA ALA A 113 5.21 10.00 -4.63
C ALA A 113 6.58 9.69 -4.03
N ILE A 114 7.23 10.70 -3.45
CA ILE A 114 8.54 10.54 -2.82
C ILE A 114 8.45 9.57 -1.63
N LEU A 115 7.41 9.69 -0.83
CA LEU A 115 7.19 8.77 0.29
C LEU A 115 6.97 7.34 -0.21
N ALA A 116 6.22 7.16 -1.29
CA ALA A 116 5.99 5.85 -1.88
C ALA A 116 7.29 5.22 -2.38
N LYS A 117 8.13 6.02 -3.03
CA LYS A 117 9.45 5.57 -3.49
C LYS A 117 10.30 5.06 -2.34
N ASN A 118 10.17 5.65 -1.17
CA ASN A 118 11.01 5.37 0.00
C ASN A 118 10.32 4.51 1.06
N HIS A 119 9.15 3.92 0.76
CA HIS A 119 8.41 3.21 1.81
C HIS A 119 9.08 1.90 2.26
N HIS A 120 10.12 1.45 1.56
CA HIS A 120 10.96 0.33 2.00
C HIS A 120 12.35 0.76 2.47
N ASN A 121 12.66 2.06 2.43
CA ASN A 121 13.95 2.55 2.93
C ASN A 121 13.91 2.63 4.46
N ARG A 122 14.70 1.78 5.12
CA ARG A 122 14.82 1.82 6.58
C ARG A 122 15.63 3.04 7.00
N ASP A 123 15.33 3.56 8.17
CA ASP A 123 15.97 4.76 8.73
C ASP A 123 15.73 6.04 7.93
N TYR A 124 14.64 6.08 7.17
CA TYR A 124 14.27 7.25 6.39
C TYR A 124 13.77 8.40 7.29
N SER A 125 12.84 8.10 8.19
CA SER A 125 12.30 9.06 9.17
C SER A 125 11.52 8.30 10.24
N GLN A 126 11.21 8.96 11.36
CA GLN A 126 10.38 8.38 12.42
C GLN A 126 8.98 8.05 11.90
N GLU A 127 8.41 8.97 11.12
CA GLU A 127 7.08 8.77 10.55
C GLU A 127 7.09 7.56 9.61
N MET A 128 8.13 7.42 8.80
CA MET A 128 8.25 6.27 7.91
C MET A 128 8.43 4.97 8.68
N ASP A 129 9.15 4.99 9.80
CA ASP A 129 9.31 3.82 10.66
C ASP A 129 7.94 3.35 11.17
N ALA A 130 7.10 4.28 11.64
CA ALA A 130 5.75 3.96 12.09
C ALA A 130 4.90 3.41 10.96
N PHE A 131 5.01 3.99 9.76
CA PHE A 131 4.31 3.49 8.58
C PHE A 131 4.74 2.08 8.22
N GLN A 132 6.05 1.82 8.19
CA GLN A 132 6.59 0.51 7.81
C GLN A 132 6.14 -0.57 8.78
N GLU A 133 6.03 -0.25 10.07
CA GLU A 133 5.51 -1.20 11.05
C GLU A 133 4.07 -1.59 10.72
N CYS A 134 3.23 -0.63 10.41
CA CYS A 134 1.84 -0.90 10.00
C CYS A 134 1.78 -1.73 8.71
N ASP A 135 2.63 -1.42 7.75
CA ASP A 135 2.71 -2.16 6.49
C ASP A 135 3.15 -3.60 6.71
N ASP A 136 4.19 -3.80 7.52
CA ASP A 136 4.72 -5.13 7.81
C ASP A 136 3.72 -6.03 8.55
N GLU A 137 2.87 -5.44 9.37
CA GLU A 137 1.85 -6.18 10.15
C GLU A 137 0.57 -6.47 9.35
N SER A 138 0.45 -5.95 8.15
CA SER A 138 -0.80 -6.05 7.37
C SER A 138 -0.82 -7.16 6.31
#